data_0b3c3f556f58269ba53dc7ae4e5731ea
#
_entry.id   0b3c3f556f58269ba53dc7ae4e5731ea
#
_cell.length_a   1.000
_cell.length_b   1.000
_cell.length_c   1.000
_cell.angle_alpha   90.00
_cell.angle_beta   90.00
_cell.angle_gamma   90.00
#
_symmetry.space_group_name_H-M   'P 1'
#
loop_
_entity.id
_entity.type
_entity.pdbx_description
1 polymer ?
#
loop_
_entity_poly.entity_id
_entity_poly.type
_entity_poly.pdbx_seq_one_letter_code
_entity_poly.pdbx_strand_id
1 'polypeptide(L)'
;LLDGGRTEILASEFREALRCIRCGACMNHCPVYQNVGGHAYGWVYPGPIGSILTPMYVGLDKAQDLPAASTLCNQCGVVCPVKIPLPDLQRKLREQAFEQHLRPWYERVGLRVWAWVAQRPALYALGAKIGVRVLKAMGGREGLIHSLPVGKGWTDGRDMPAPAGRTFRE
;
A
#
# COMPACT_ATOMS: atom_id res chain seq x y z
N LEU A 1 18.26 -31.50 -7.14
CA LEU A 1 17.16 -30.64 -7.53
C LEU A 1 17.16 -29.38 -6.67
N LEU A 2 17.18 -28.21 -7.34
CA LEU A 2 17.11 -26.92 -6.65
C LEU A 2 15.62 -26.47 -6.60
N ASP A 3 14.98 -26.65 -5.47
CA ASP A 3 13.60 -26.22 -5.27
C ASP A 3 13.49 -24.71 -5.04
N GLY A 4 14.36 -24.16 -4.19
CA GLY A 4 14.37 -22.73 -3.85
C GLY A 4 13.05 -22.23 -3.27
N GLY A 5 12.30 -23.06 -2.54
CA GLY A 5 11.01 -22.73 -1.93
C GLY A 5 9.82 -22.77 -2.90
N ARG A 6 9.99 -23.16 -4.17
CA ARG A 6 8.92 -23.16 -5.17
C ARG A 6 7.84 -24.20 -4.89
N THR A 7 8.21 -25.34 -4.34
CA THR A 7 7.25 -26.38 -3.95
C THR A 7 6.30 -25.90 -2.86
N GLU A 8 6.80 -25.12 -1.91
CA GLU A 8 5.99 -24.51 -0.87
C GLU A 8 5.02 -23.47 -1.46
N ILE A 9 5.50 -22.61 -2.38
CA ILE A 9 4.65 -21.64 -3.09
C ILE A 9 3.57 -22.37 -3.91
N LEU A 10 3.94 -23.47 -4.58
CA LEU A 10 3.01 -24.27 -5.38
C LEU A 10 1.89 -24.88 -4.52
N ALA A 11 2.21 -25.29 -3.29
CA ALA A 11 1.25 -25.81 -2.33
C ALA A 11 0.40 -24.74 -1.64
N SER A 12 0.75 -23.45 -1.82
CA SER A 12 0.09 -22.32 -1.16
C SER A 12 -0.98 -21.66 -2.04
N GLU A 13 -1.72 -20.72 -1.45
CA GLU A 13 -2.66 -19.84 -2.16
C GLU A 13 -1.98 -18.90 -3.18
N PHE A 14 -0.65 -18.79 -3.15
CA PHE A 14 0.17 -17.97 -4.06
C PHE A 14 0.64 -18.71 -5.30
N ARG A 15 0.25 -19.97 -5.51
CA ARG A 15 0.65 -20.80 -6.65
C ARG A 15 0.50 -20.13 -8.02
N GLU A 16 -0.51 -19.26 -8.17
CA GLU A 16 -0.75 -18.54 -9.43
C GLU A 16 0.44 -17.62 -9.82
N ALA A 17 1.24 -17.15 -8.87
CA ALA A 17 2.43 -16.35 -9.15
C ALA A 17 3.49 -17.15 -9.95
N LEU A 18 3.53 -18.48 -9.82
CA LEU A 18 4.47 -19.35 -10.53
C LEU A 18 4.14 -19.50 -12.03
N ARG A 19 2.96 -19.07 -12.48
CA ARG A 19 2.60 -19.02 -13.91
C ARG A 19 3.32 -17.92 -14.68
N CYS A 20 4.12 -17.10 -14.01
CA CYS A 20 4.77 -15.93 -14.59
C CYS A 20 5.76 -16.34 -15.70
N ILE A 21 5.53 -15.86 -16.93
CA ILE A 21 6.41 -16.04 -18.09
C ILE A 21 7.47 -14.94 -18.22
N ARG A 22 7.61 -14.06 -17.24
CA ARG A 22 8.59 -12.96 -17.18
C ARG A 22 8.53 -11.97 -18.35
N CYS A 23 7.36 -11.75 -18.93
CA CYS A 23 7.18 -10.84 -20.07
C CYS A 23 7.35 -9.34 -19.75
N GLY A 24 7.38 -8.94 -18.48
CA GLY A 24 7.56 -7.54 -18.06
C GLY A 24 6.33 -6.63 -18.19
N ALA A 25 5.21 -7.07 -18.76
CA ALA A 25 4.04 -6.23 -18.99
C ALA A 25 3.52 -5.54 -17.71
N CYS A 26 3.51 -6.25 -16.57
CA CYS A 26 3.09 -5.68 -15.30
C CYS A 26 4.00 -4.54 -14.81
N MET A 27 5.32 -4.61 -15.08
CA MET A 27 6.27 -3.54 -14.74
C MET A 27 6.07 -2.32 -15.63
N ASN A 28 5.88 -2.54 -16.93
CA ASN A 28 5.71 -1.46 -17.90
C ASN A 28 4.49 -0.57 -17.61
N HIS A 29 3.44 -1.12 -16.99
CA HIS A 29 2.22 -0.39 -16.65
C HIS A 29 2.12 -0.01 -15.16
N CYS A 30 3.14 -0.29 -14.37
CA CYS A 30 3.11 -0.01 -12.93
C CYS A 30 3.57 1.42 -12.62
N PRO A 31 2.71 2.30 -12.06
CA PRO A 31 3.11 3.66 -11.72
C PRO A 31 4.20 3.69 -10.65
N VAL A 32 4.22 2.73 -9.73
CA VAL A 32 5.30 2.63 -8.73
C VAL A 32 6.61 2.29 -9.40
N TYR A 33 6.64 1.24 -10.24
CA TYR A 33 7.85 0.83 -10.93
C TYR A 33 8.42 1.93 -11.84
N GLN A 34 7.55 2.66 -12.54
CA GLN A 34 7.96 3.77 -13.41
C GLN A 34 8.61 4.92 -12.64
N ASN A 35 8.20 5.15 -11.38
CA ASN A 35 8.77 6.22 -10.57
C ASN A 35 10.06 5.82 -9.84
N VAL A 36 10.16 4.60 -9.30
CA VAL A 36 11.30 4.20 -8.45
C VAL A 36 12.32 3.33 -9.17
N GLY A 37 11.93 2.71 -10.29
CA GLY A 37 12.78 1.78 -11.05
C GLY A 37 12.96 0.42 -10.38
N GLY A 38 13.63 -0.50 -11.08
CA GLY A 38 13.80 -1.89 -10.63
C GLY A 38 14.74 -2.04 -9.43
N HIS A 39 15.79 -1.23 -9.36
CA HIS A 39 16.78 -1.30 -8.27
C HIS A 39 16.21 -1.01 -6.88
N ALA A 40 15.19 -0.16 -6.79
CA ALA A 40 14.53 0.17 -5.53
C ALA A 40 13.83 -1.04 -4.87
N TYR A 41 13.53 -2.09 -5.64
CA TYR A 41 12.97 -3.33 -5.10
C TYR A 41 14.00 -4.18 -4.35
N GLY A 42 15.29 -3.93 -4.52
CA GLY A 42 16.37 -4.59 -3.79
C GLY A 42 16.53 -6.09 -4.06
N TRP A 43 15.88 -6.63 -5.10
CA TRP A 43 15.88 -8.05 -5.42
C TRP A 43 15.84 -8.31 -6.93
N VAL A 44 16.10 -9.57 -7.33
CA VAL A 44 16.15 -9.99 -8.76
C VAL A 44 14.79 -9.96 -9.47
N TYR A 45 13.69 -9.97 -8.73
CA TYR A 45 12.34 -9.87 -9.26
C TYR A 45 11.72 -8.52 -8.87
N PRO A 46 11.82 -7.50 -9.74
CA PRO A 46 11.21 -6.20 -9.46
C PRO A 46 9.75 -6.13 -9.91
N GLY A 47 9.09 -5.00 -9.60
CA GLY A 47 7.75 -4.70 -10.02
C GLY A 47 6.65 -5.52 -9.33
N PRO A 48 5.43 -5.52 -9.87
CA PRO A 48 4.28 -6.17 -9.24
C PRO A 48 4.44 -7.66 -8.98
N ILE A 49 5.08 -8.41 -9.89
CA ILE A 49 5.36 -9.83 -9.66
C ILE A 49 6.44 -10.03 -8.61
N GLY A 50 7.46 -9.17 -8.59
CA GLY A 50 8.52 -9.19 -7.58
C GLY A 50 8.00 -8.90 -6.17
N SER A 51 7.02 -8.01 -6.05
CA SER A 51 6.35 -7.72 -4.78
C SER A 51 5.58 -8.92 -4.19
N ILE A 52 5.41 -9.99 -4.97
CA ILE A 52 4.81 -11.25 -4.51
C ILE A 52 5.90 -12.31 -4.31
N LEU A 53 6.74 -12.54 -5.33
CA LEU A 53 7.73 -13.60 -5.29
C LEU A 53 8.84 -13.36 -4.25
N THR A 54 9.29 -12.11 -4.09
CA THR A 54 10.35 -11.80 -3.14
C THR A 54 9.95 -12.13 -1.69
N PRO A 55 8.79 -11.67 -1.16
CA PRO A 55 8.34 -12.09 0.17
C PRO A 55 8.19 -13.61 0.33
N MET A 56 7.78 -14.29 -0.73
CA MET A 56 7.65 -15.76 -0.71
C MET A 56 8.97 -16.50 -0.62
N TYR A 57 10.07 -15.93 -1.17
CA TYR A 57 11.39 -16.56 -1.14
C TYR A 57 12.22 -16.19 0.08
N VAL A 58 12.13 -14.92 0.55
CA VAL A 58 13.02 -14.43 1.62
C VAL A 58 12.33 -14.27 2.96
N GLY A 59 11.03 -14.44 2.98
CA GLY A 59 10.18 -14.20 4.15
C GLY A 59 9.45 -12.86 4.08
N LEU A 60 8.19 -12.87 4.51
CA LEU A 60 7.35 -11.68 4.52
C LEU A 60 7.83 -10.63 5.53
N ASP A 61 8.44 -11.06 6.64
CA ASP A 61 9.05 -10.21 7.64
C ASP A 61 10.15 -9.30 7.08
N LYS A 62 10.93 -9.80 6.09
CA LYS A 62 12.04 -9.08 5.47
C LYS A 62 11.64 -8.22 4.27
N ALA A 63 10.51 -8.53 3.65
CA ALA A 63 10.11 -7.92 2.38
C ALA A 63 8.66 -7.40 2.38
N GLN A 64 8.09 -7.12 3.56
CA GLN A 64 6.71 -6.64 3.71
C GLN A 64 6.44 -5.28 3.03
N ASP A 65 7.48 -4.48 2.83
CA ASP A 65 7.36 -3.16 2.19
C ASP A 65 7.07 -3.26 0.69
N LEU A 66 7.48 -4.34 0.04
CA LEU A 66 7.25 -4.54 -1.39
C LEU A 66 5.76 -4.64 -1.75
N PRO A 67 4.94 -5.54 -1.14
CA PRO A 67 3.52 -5.53 -1.37
C PRO A 67 2.84 -4.25 -0.81
N ALA A 68 3.39 -3.64 0.25
CA ALA A 68 2.85 -2.41 0.83
C ALA A 68 3.01 -1.19 -0.09
N ALA A 69 4.06 -1.13 -0.90
CA ALA A 69 4.30 -0.03 -1.84
C ALA A 69 3.31 0.01 -3.02
N SER A 70 2.58 -1.07 -3.30
CA SER A 70 1.62 -1.11 -4.41
C SER A 70 0.42 -0.19 -4.18
N THR A 71 0.00 0.55 -5.21
CA THR A 71 -1.23 1.36 -5.20
C THR A 71 -2.51 0.53 -5.34
N LEU A 72 -2.40 -0.77 -5.64
CA LEU A 72 -3.51 -1.68 -5.94
C LEU A 72 -4.44 -1.18 -7.07
N CYS A 73 -3.91 -0.42 -8.03
CA CYS A 73 -4.69 0.12 -9.17
C CYS A 73 -5.21 -0.94 -10.15
N ASN A 74 -4.88 -2.20 -9.94
CA ASN A 74 -5.25 -3.39 -10.74
C ASN A 74 -4.66 -3.46 -12.17
N GLN A 75 -3.96 -2.45 -12.64
CA GLN A 75 -3.45 -2.44 -14.01
C GLN A 75 -2.54 -3.64 -14.34
N CYS A 76 -1.70 -4.05 -13.38
CA CYS A 76 -0.83 -5.23 -13.55
C CYS A 76 -1.59 -6.55 -13.73
N GLY A 77 -2.77 -6.70 -13.13
CA GLY A 77 -3.65 -7.86 -13.34
C GLY A 77 -4.31 -7.83 -14.73
N VAL A 78 -4.74 -6.65 -15.17
CA VAL A 78 -5.39 -6.47 -16.49
C VAL A 78 -4.44 -6.80 -17.64
N VAL A 79 -3.19 -6.30 -17.59
CA VAL A 79 -2.20 -6.47 -18.67
C VAL A 79 -1.47 -7.81 -18.63
N CYS A 80 -1.67 -8.62 -17.61
CA CYS A 80 -0.99 -9.92 -17.49
C CYS A 80 -1.51 -10.91 -18.55
N PRO A 81 -0.65 -11.37 -19.49
CA PRO A 81 -1.09 -12.27 -20.56
C PRO A 81 -1.49 -13.65 -20.05
N VAL A 82 -0.95 -14.09 -18.92
CA VAL A 82 -1.27 -15.36 -18.27
C VAL A 82 -2.26 -15.21 -17.11
N LYS A 83 -2.87 -14.01 -16.99
CA LYS A 83 -3.97 -13.71 -16.05
C LYS A 83 -3.66 -14.06 -14.58
N ILE A 84 -2.47 -13.70 -14.11
CA ILE A 84 -2.14 -13.79 -12.69
C ILE A 84 -2.88 -12.68 -11.95
N PRO A 85 -3.61 -12.96 -10.86
CA PRO A 85 -4.35 -11.96 -10.08
C PRO A 85 -3.39 -11.20 -9.14
N LEU A 86 -2.44 -10.46 -9.73
CA LEU A 86 -1.35 -9.80 -9.00
C LEU A 86 -1.82 -8.89 -7.85
N PRO A 87 -2.83 -8.03 -8.04
CA PRO A 87 -3.31 -7.17 -6.94
C PRO A 87 -3.93 -7.96 -5.78
N ASP A 88 -4.64 -9.05 -6.08
CA ASP A 88 -5.25 -9.88 -5.04
C ASP A 88 -4.19 -10.60 -4.21
N LEU A 89 -3.14 -11.13 -4.87
CA LEU A 89 -2.02 -11.77 -4.18
C LEU A 89 -1.25 -10.76 -3.32
N GLN A 90 -1.03 -9.53 -3.81
CA GLN A 90 -0.42 -8.46 -3.01
C GLN A 90 -1.27 -8.08 -1.80
N ARG A 91 -2.59 -8.01 -1.96
CA ARG A 91 -3.52 -7.74 -0.87
C ARG A 91 -3.46 -8.83 0.19
N LYS A 92 -3.44 -10.11 -0.21
CA LYS A 92 -3.29 -11.25 0.71
C LYS A 92 -1.99 -11.18 1.52
N LEU A 93 -0.87 -10.82 0.88
CA LEU A 93 0.40 -10.62 1.60
C LEU A 93 0.31 -9.47 2.64
N ARG A 94 -0.42 -8.39 2.34
CA ARG A 94 -0.68 -7.33 3.32
C ARG A 94 -1.55 -7.80 4.49
N GLU A 95 -2.56 -8.60 4.21
CA GLU A 95 -3.43 -9.23 5.23
C GLU A 95 -2.58 -10.14 6.14
N GLN A 96 -1.75 -11.02 5.56
CA GLN A 96 -0.84 -11.87 6.33
C GLN A 96 0.17 -11.06 7.16
N ALA A 97 0.75 -9.97 6.60
CA ALA A 97 1.65 -9.09 7.35
C ALA A 97 0.95 -8.44 8.58
N PHE A 98 -0.32 -8.09 8.43
CA PHE A 98 -1.12 -7.54 9.53
C PHE A 98 -1.46 -8.61 10.58
N GLU A 99 -1.85 -9.81 10.18
CA GLU A 99 -2.17 -10.95 11.05
C GLU A 99 -0.94 -11.44 11.83
N GLN A 100 0.21 -11.52 11.17
CA GLN A 100 1.51 -11.90 11.77
C GLN A 100 2.13 -10.77 12.61
N HIS A 101 1.43 -9.63 12.75
CA HIS A 101 1.90 -8.50 13.56
C HIS A 101 3.23 -7.89 13.11
N LEU A 102 3.59 -8.02 11.82
CA LEU A 102 4.83 -7.46 11.28
C LEU A 102 4.79 -5.92 11.20
N ARG A 103 3.59 -5.34 11.16
CA ARG A 103 3.43 -3.87 11.16
C ARG A 103 3.53 -3.30 12.57
N PRO A 104 4.03 -2.06 12.72
CA PRO A 104 4.14 -1.38 14.01
C PRO A 104 2.80 -1.36 14.77
N TRP A 105 2.87 -1.50 16.10
CA TRP A 105 1.68 -1.57 16.94
C TRP A 105 0.77 -0.34 16.80
N TYR A 106 1.36 0.86 16.61
CA TYR A 106 0.61 2.11 16.46
C TYR A 106 -0.21 2.16 15.15
N GLU A 107 0.30 1.62 14.04
CA GLU A 107 -0.47 1.48 12.79
C GLU A 107 -1.67 0.55 13.01
N ARG A 108 -1.46 -0.56 13.67
CA ARG A 108 -2.51 -1.55 13.94
C ARG A 108 -3.61 -0.99 14.84
N VAL A 109 -3.21 -0.27 15.90
CA VAL A 109 -4.16 0.42 16.79
C VAL A 109 -4.89 1.53 16.01
N GLY A 110 -4.15 2.35 15.27
CA GLY A 110 -4.74 3.42 14.44
C GLY A 110 -5.78 2.89 13.45
N LEU A 111 -5.49 1.81 12.73
CA LEU A 111 -6.44 1.18 11.81
C LEU A 111 -7.67 0.61 12.52
N ARG A 112 -7.51 -0.01 13.69
CA ARG A 112 -8.64 -0.52 14.49
C ARG A 112 -9.55 0.62 14.97
N VAL A 113 -8.95 1.70 15.49
CA VAL A 113 -9.70 2.88 15.94
C VAL A 113 -10.43 3.51 14.76
N TRP A 114 -9.74 3.68 13.64
CA TRP A 114 -10.36 4.20 12.42
C TRP A 114 -11.53 3.33 11.95
N ALA A 115 -11.35 2.01 11.88
CA ALA A 115 -12.40 1.07 11.48
C ALA A 115 -13.61 1.14 12.42
N TRP A 116 -13.37 1.26 13.74
CA TRP A 116 -14.43 1.41 14.74
C TRP A 116 -15.23 2.71 14.56
N VAL A 117 -14.53 3.83 14.29
CA VAL A 117 -15.18 5.13 13.99
C VAL A 117 -15.91 5.09 12.66
N ALA A 118 -15.30 4.50 11.61
CA ALA A 118 -15.87 4.45 10.26
C ALA A 118 -17.19 3.66 10.20
N GLN A 119 -17.36 2.66 11.07
CA GLN A 119 -18.61 1.90 11.21
C GLN A 119 -19.75 2.71 11.86
N ARG A 120 -19.48 3.93 12.38
CA ARG A 120 -20.43 4.80 13.05
C ARG A 120 -20.59 6.12 12.33
N PRO A 121 -21.58 6.25 11.40
CA PRO A 121 -21.70 7.42 10.51
C PRO A 121 -21.74 8.77 11.26
N ALA A 122 -22.40 8.81 12.42
CA ALA A 122 -22.48 10.03 13.22
C ALA A 122 -21.12 10.44 13.80
N LEU A 123 -20.34 9.49 14.34
CA LEU A 123 -19.00 9.77 14.87
C LEU A 123 -18.04 10.13 13.75
N TYR A 124 -18.11 9.43 12.62
CA TYR A 124 -17.29 9.75 11.45
C TYR A 124 -17.58 11.15 10.92
N ALA A 125 -18.87 11.54 10.80
CA ALA A 125 -19.28 12.86 10.36
C ALA A 125 -18.80 13.96 11.34
N LEU A 126 -18.92 13.73 12.65
CA LEU A 126 -18.43 14.66 13.67
C LEU A 126 -16.91 14.81 13.60
N GLY A 127 -16.19 13.68 13.53
CA GLY A 127 -14.73 13.68 13.40
C GLY A 127 -14.25 14.38 12.14
N ALA A 128 -14.91 14.14 11.00
CA ALA A 128 -14.62 14.84 9.75
C ALA A 128 -14.84 16.35 9.84
N LYS A 129 -15.95 16.80 10.46
CA LYS A 129 -16.23 18.24 10.68
C LYS A 129 -15.16 18.92 11.54
N ILE A 130 -14.76 18.27 12.64
CA ILE A 130 -13.71 18.78 13.51
C ILE A 130 -12.37 18.79 12.77
N GLY A 131 -12.00 17.70 12.13
CA GLY A 131 -10.75 17.57 11.40
C GLY A 131 -10.56 18.61 10.30
N VAL A 132 -11.61 18.85 9.50
CA VAL A 132 -11.59 19.87 8.43
C VAL A 132 -11.41 21.28 8.99
N ARG A 133 -12.03 21.61 10.13
CA ARG A 133 -11.87 22.92 10.78
C ARG A 133 -10.47 23.12 11.38
N VAL A 134 -9.94 22.07 12.01
CA VAL A 134 -8.56 22.08 12.55
C VAL A 134 -7.55 22.26 11.41
N LEU A 135 -7.66 21.48 10.34
CA LEU A 135 -6.77 21.60 9.18
C LEU A 135 -6.87 22.99 8.51
N LYS A 136 -8.08 23.56 8.43
CA LYS A 136 -8.23 24.94 7.95
C LYS A 136 -7.50 25.94 8.84
N ALA A 137 -7.63 25.80 10.16
CA ALA A 137 -6.95 26.70 11.10
C ALA A 137 -5.42 26.56 11.01
N MET A 138 -4.90 25.36 10.76
CA MET A 138 -3.47 25.11 10.55
C MET A 138 -2.92 25.76 9.28
N GLY A 139 -3.75 25.95 8.24
CA GLY A 139 -3.35 26.58 6.99
C GLY A 139 -3.18 28.11 7.07
N GLY A 140 -3.56 28.74 8.18
CA GLY A 140 -3.40 30.17 8.42
C GLY A 140 -3.94 31.07 7.30
N ARG A 141 -3.26 32.19 7.06
CA ARG A 141 -3.63 33.18 6.02
C ARG A 141 -3.23 32.72 4.60
N GLU A 142 -2.19 31.90 4.50
CA GLU A 142 -1.67 31.43 3.21
C GLU A 142 -2.47 30.27 2.63
N GLY A 143 -3.29 29.62 3.44
CA GLY A 143 -4.08 28.45 3.02
C GLY A 143 -3.23 27.21 2.74
N LEU A 144 -1.99 27.16 3.26
CA LEU A 144 -1.04 26.07 3.08
C LEU A 144 -0.61 25.51 4.44
N ILE A 145 -0.52 24.20 4.56
CA ILE A 145 -0.03 23.49 5.74
C ILE A 145 1.36 22.99 5.44
N HIS A 146 2.39 23.59 6.03
CA HIS A 146 3.80 23.26 5.83
C HIS A 146 4.26 22.06 6.66
N SER A 147 3.58 21.74 7.75
CA SER A 147 3.94 20.61 8.60
C SER A 147 2.72 20.01 9.28
N LEU A 148 2.58 18.69 9.17
CA LEU A 148 1.57 17.91 9.87
C LEU A 148 2.21 17.18 11.05
N PRO A 149 1.70 17.32 12.29
CA PRO A 149 2.28 16.67 13.47
C PRO A 149 2.38 15.14 13.36
N VAL A 150 1.35 14.51 12.76
CA VAL A 150 1.26 13.05 12.60
C VAL A 150 1.63 12.60 11.18
N GLY A 151 1.75 13.52 10.24
CA GLY A 151 2.05 13.26 8.83
C GLY A 151 3.32 13.95 8.34
N LYS A 152 4.32 14.11 9.20
CA LYS A 152 5.55 14.87 8.89
C LYS A 152 6.22 14.39 7.61
N GLY A 153 6.31 13.09 7.38
CA GLY A 153 6.88 12.55 6.14
C GLY A 153 6.09 12.89 4.86
N TRP A 154 4.79 13.26 4.98
CA TRP A 154 4.01 13.76 3.85
C TRP A 154 4.33 15.21 3.52
N THR A 155 4.54 16.04 4.55
CA THR A 155 4.84 17.47 4.39
C THR A 155 6.34 17.77 4.29
N ASP A 156 7.20 16.76 4.36
CA ASP A 156 8.62 16.89 4.11
C ASP A 156 8.87 17.10 2.60
N GLY A 157 9.26 18.31 2.22
CA GLY A 157 9.48 18.69 0.84
C GLY A 157 8.23 19.03 0.00
N ARG A 158 7.05 19.14 0.63
CA ARG A 158 5.82 19.61 -0.06
C ARG A 158 4.83 20.24 0.91
N ASP A 159 4.08 21.22 0.46
CA ASP A 159 3.00 21.85 1.20
C ASP A 159 1.66 21.18 0.88
N MET A 160 0.77 21.10 1.88
CA MET A 160 -0.57 20.59 1.70
C MET A 160 -1.57 21.74 1.68
N PRO A 161 -2.44 21.87 0.64
CA PRO A 161 -3.50 22.86 0.64
C PRO A 161 -4.46 22.65 1.81
N ALA A 162 -4.75 23.72 2.54
CA ALA A 162 -5.71 23.66 3.63
C ALA A 162 -7.15 23.52 3.08
N PRO A 163 -7.99 22.68 3.68
CA PRO A 163 -9.37 22.53 3.24
C PRO A 163 -10.21 23.79 3.49
N ALA A 164 -11.30 23.93 2.75
CA ALA A 164 -12.20 25.09 2.84
C ALA A 164 -12.93 25.25 4.20
N GLY A 165 -12.77 24.31 5.13
CA GLY A 165 -13.36 24.35 6.47
C GLY A 165 -14.76 23.75 6.57
N ARG A 166 -15.24 23.14 5.50
CA ARG A 166 -16.51 22.39 5.44
C ARG A 166 -16.29 21.04 4.76
N THR A 167 -17.10 20.06 5.12
CA THR A 167 -17.05 18.72 4.55
C THR A 167 -17.76 18.68 3.21
N PHE A 168 -17.51 17.63 2.41
CA PHE A 168 -18.22 17.41 1.14
C PHE A 168 -19.75 17.29 1.32
N ARG A 169 -20.24 16.95 2.52
CA ARG A 169 -21.66 16.79 2.83
C ARG A 169 -22.36 18.08 3.27
N GLU A 170 -21.62 19.17 3.47
CA GLU A 170 -22.08 20.52 3.79
C GLU A 170 -22.07 21.42 2.55
#